data_7619aea0a9d30576f0628458da230803
#
_entry.id   7619aea0a9d30576f0628458da230803
#
_cell.length_a   1.000
_cell.length_b   1.000
_cell.length_c   1.000
_cell.angle_alpha   90.00
_cell.angle_beta   90.00
_cell.angle_gamma   90.00
#
_symmetry.space_group_name_H-M   'P 1'
#
loop_
_entity.id
_entity.type
_entity.pdbx_description
1 polymer ?
#
loop_
_entity_poly.entity_id
_entity_poly.type
_entity_poly.pdbx_seq_one_letter_code
_entity_poly.pdbx_strand_id
1 'polypeptide(L)'
;MDKIKKLCTDPQGGCVFWSAGAQPPELLMSGEVVMATGWNGRFFNAAVGEGAPIVQVWDAQGLDYEYFVLVKGSPNEADAKKALAEMTSTEGLA
;
A
#
# COMPACT_ATOMS: atom_id res chain seq x y z
N MET A 1 -14.42 -15.45 8.09
CA MET A 1 -13.46 -16.33 7.37
C MET A 1 -14.11 -17.08 6.21
N ASP A 2 -15.32 -17.61 6.35
CA ASP A 2 -15.96 -18.46 5.32
C ASP A 2 -16.23 -17.77 3.97
N LYS A 3 -16.55 -16.46 3.98
CA LYS A 3 -16.77 -15.70 2.74
C LYS A 3 -15.50 -15.58 1.89
N ILE A 4 -14.36 -15.26 2.53
CA ILE A 4 -13.07 -15.18 1.83
C ILE A 4 -12.65 -16.54 1.32
N LYS A 5 -12.78 -17.58 2.15
CA LYS A 5 -12.49 -18.96 1.73
C LYS A 5 -13.32 -19.36 0.51
N LYS A 6 -14.61 -19.04 0.50
CA LYS A 6 -15.50 -19.32 -0.62
C LYS A 6 -15.06 -18.60 -1.90
N LEU A 7 -14.69 -17.32 -1.82
CA LEU A 7 -14.17 -16.56 -2.96
C LEU A 7 -12.89 -17.17 -3.52
N CYS A 8 -11.96 -17.56 -2.64
CA CYS A 8 -10.67 -18.11 -3.05
C CYS A 8 -10.74 -19.55 -3.58
N THR A 9 -11.82 -20.27 -3.31
CA THR A 9 -12.05 -21.67 -3.78
C THR A 9 -13.07 -21.77 -4.91
N ASP A 10 -13.58 -20.64 -5.41
CA ASP A 10 -14.52 -20.62 -6.53
C ASP A 10 -13.85 -21.16 -7.80
N PRO A 11 -14.44 -22.14 -8.51
CA PRO A 11 -13.86 -22.67 -9.74
C PRO A 11 -13.80 -21.66 -10.91
N GLN A 12 -14.59 -20.59 -10.86
CA GLN A 12 -14.64 -19.51 -11.86
C GLN A 12 -13.83 -18.28 -11.46
N GLY A 13 -13.29 -18.28 -10.28
CA GLY A 13 -12.45 -17.22 -9.73
C GLY A 13 -11.28 -17.84 -8.98
N GLY A 14 -10.74 -17.08 -8.07
CA GLY A 14 -9.64 -17.54 -7.23
C GLY A 14 -8.99 -16.35 -6.56
N CYS A 15 -8.05 -16.64 -5.67
CA CYS A 15 -7.26 -15.61 -5.03
C CYS A 15 -5.79 -15.78 -5.42
N VAL A 16 -5.18 -14.71 -5.86
CA VAL A 16 -3.74 -14.60 -5.97
C VAL A 16 -3.23 -13.92 -4.71
N PHE A 17 -2.35 -14.59 -3.98
CA PHE A 17 -1.74 -14.04 -2.77
C PHE A 17 -0.41 -13.40 -3.12
N TRP A 18 -0.24 -12.17 -2.70
CA TRP A 18 0.98 -11.42 -2.92
C TRP A 18 1.84 -11.35 -1.65
N SER A 19 3.14 -11.17 -1.83
CA SER A 19 4.13 -11.05 -0.75
C SER A 19 4.98 -9.78 -0.83
N ALA A 20 4.94 -9.08 -1.95
CA ALA A 20 5.64 -7.81 -2.15
C ALA A 20 4.66 -6.70 -2.51
N GLY A 21 4.82 -5.51 -1.89
CA GLY A 21 3.88 -4.40 -2.04
C GLY A 21 3.71 -3.85 -3.45
N ALA A 22 4.63 -4.15 -4.38
CA ALA A 22 4.50 -3.78 -5.78
C ALA A 22 3.57 -4.71 -6.58
N GLN A 23 3.39 -5.95 -6.14
CA GLN A 23 2.63 -6.96 -6.87
C GLN A 23 1.15 -6.61 -7.12
N PRO A 24 0.36 -6.07 -6.15
CA PRO A 24 -1.05 -5.80 -6.39
C PRO A 24 -1.34 -4.87 -7.58
N PRO A 25 -0.69 -3.72 -7.76
CA PRO A 25 -0.89 -2.92 -8.97
C PRO A 25 -0.40 -3.61 -10.24
N GLU A 26 0.70 -4.37 -10.20
CA GLU A 26 1.19 -5.14 -11.35
C GLU A 26 0.19 -6.20 -11.80
N LEU A 27 -0.42 -6.94 -10.87
CA LEU A 27 -1.46 -7.94 -11.15
C LEU A 27 -2.72 -7.32 -11.78
N LEU A 28 -3.09 -6.10 -11.37
CA LEU A 28 -4.18 -5.35 -11.99
C LEU A 28 -3.82 -4.89 -13.41
N MET A 29 -2.62 -4.35 -13.60
CA MET A 29 -2.17 -3.86 -14.90
C MET A 29 -2.00 -4.99 -15.92
N SER A 30 -1.55 -6.16 -15.48
CA SER A 30 -1.45 -7.34 -16.34
C SER A 30 -2.80 -7.98 -16.69
N GLY A 31 -3.85 -7.61 -15.97
CA GLY A 31 -5.19 -8.21 -16.13
C GLY A 31 -5.30 -9.60 -15.48
N GLU A 32 -4.32 -10.04 -14.71
CA GLU A 32 -4.37 -11.31 -14.00
C GLU A 32 -5.44 -11.31 -12.91
N VAL A 33 -5.67 -10.15 -12.28
CA VAL A 33 -6.76 -9.94 -11.34
C VAL A 33 -7.58 -8.70 -11.73
N VAL A 34 -8.84 -8.70 -11.38
CA VAL A 34 -9.77 -7.58 -11.62
C VAL A 34 -9.96 -6.69 -10.38
N MET A 35 -9.53 -7.19 -9.22
CA MET A 35 -9.62 -6.49 -7.94
C MET A 35 -8.43 -6.91 -7.07
N ALA A 36 -7.85 -5.96 -6.36
CA ALA A 36 -6.76 -6.24 -5.45
C ALA A 36 -6.88 -5.38 -4.18
N THR A 37 -6.38 -5.90 -3.07
CA THR A 37 -6.16 -5.14 -1.85
C THR A 37 -4.68 -4.92 -1.65
N GLY A 38 -4.28 -3.78 -1.11
CA GLY A 38 -2.88 -3.44 -0.86
C GLY A 38 -2.75 -2.05 -0.28
N TRP A 39 -1.55 -1.54 -0.23
CA TRP A 39 -1.26 -0.22 0.32
C TRP A 39 -1.64 0.89 -0.66
N ASN A 40 -2.39 1.87 -0.17
CA ASN A 40 -2.93 2.98 -0.97
C ASN A 40 -1.85 3.73 -1.77
N GLY A 41 -0.69 3.99 -1.19
CA GLY A 41 0.40 4.70 -1.87
C GLY A 41 0.93 3.97 -3.12
N ARG A 42 0.90 2.64 -3.14
CA ARG A 42 1.29 1.85 -4.32
C ARG A 42 0.29 1.99 -5.46
N PHE A 43 -1.00 1.95 -5.14
CA PHE A 43 -2.05 2.16 -6.14
C PHE A 43 -2.10 3.60 -6.63
N PHE A 44 -1.89 4.57 -5.72
CA PHE A 44 -1.82 5.99 -6.09
C PHE A 44 -0.68 6.24 -7.08
N ASN A 45 0.51 5.73 -6.80
CA ASN A 45 1.66 5.88 -7.70
C ASN A 45 1.37 5.26 -9.07
N ALA A 46 0.84 4.06 -9.12
CA ALA A 46 0.49 3.41 -10.38
C ALA A 46 -0.58 4.21 -11.15
N ALA A 47 -1.64 4.68 -10.49
CA ALA A 47 -2.73 5.40 -11.13
C ALA A 47 -2.31 6.81 -11.58
N VAL A 48 -1.67 7.59 -10.71
CA VAL A 48 -1.37 9.02 -10.94
C VAL A 48 0.02 9.20 -11.52
N GLY A 49 1.02 8.50 -10.98
CA GLY A 49 2.41 8.60 -11.43
C GLY A 49 2.67 7.91 -12.77
N GLU A 50 2.06 6.77 -13.00
CA GLU A 50 2.31 5.92 -14.18
C GLU A 50 1.13 5.90 -15.16
N GLY A 51 0.00 6.51 -14.80
CA GLY A 51 -1.19 6.58 -15.66
C GLY A 51 -1.92 5.25 -15.84
N ALA A 52 -1.74 4.31 -14.90
CA ALA A 52 -2.42 3.02 -14.96
C ALA A 52 -3.95 3.20 -14.81
N PRO A 53 -4.78 2.44 -15.53
CA PRO A 53 -6.24 2.52 -15.47
C PRO A 53 -6.79 1.85 -14.19
N ILE A 54 -6.32 2.29 -13.05
CA ILE A 54 -6.67 1.76 -11.72
C ILE A 54 -7.53 2.78 -10.98
N VAL A 55 -8.60 2.34 -10.37
CA VAL A 55 -9.47 3.14 -9.52
C VAL A 55 -9.38 2.63 -8.09
N GLN A 56 -9.09 3.53 -7.14
CA GLN A 56 -9.10 3.22 -5.72
C GLN A 56 -10.53 3.35 -5.16
N VAL A 57 -11.02 2.28 -4.55
CA VAL A 57 -12.31 2.25 -3.86
C VAL A 57 -12.05 2.28 -2.36
N TRP A 58 -12.46 3.35 -1.71
CA TRP A 58 -12.22 3.60 -0.28
C TRP A 58 -13.28 2.98 0.65
N ASP A 59 -14.36 2.43 0.08
CA ASP A 59 -15.40 1.76 0.86
C ASP A 59 -14.84 0.50 1.54
N ALA A 60 -15.13 0.36 2.82
CA ALA A 60 -14.66 -0.75 3.66
C ALA A 60 -13.12 -0.91 3.75
N GLN A 61 -12.37 0.18 3.54
CA GLN A 61 -10.91 0.17 3.68
C GLN A 61 -10.48 -0.13 5.12
N GLY A 62 -9.31 -0.77 5.26
CA GLY A 62 -8.61 -0.85 6.53
C GLY A 62 -7.82 0.45 6.78
N LEU A 63 -7.89 0.98 7.99
CA LEU A 63 -7.01 2.05 8.45
C LEU A 63 -5.93 1.46 9.35
N ASP A 64 -4.68 1.75 9.03
CA ASP A 64 -3.53 1.35 9.82
C ASP A 64 -2.63 2.55 10.11
N TYR A 65 -1.78 2.43 11.12
CA TYR A 65 -0.86 3.47 11.55
C TYR A 65 0.57 3.01 11.33
N GLU A 66 1.35 3.87 10.68
CA GLU A 66 2.79 3.67 10.53
C GLU A 66 3.54 4.66 11.44
N TYR A 67 4.70 4.24 11.93
CA TYR A 67 5.49 5.04 12.85
C TYR A 67 6.93 5.13 12.39
N PHE A 68 7.45 6.34 12.32
CA PHE A 68 8.87 6.55 12.28
C PHE A 68 9.47 6.37 13.67
N VAL A 69 10.58 5.68 13.75
CA VAL A 69 11.26 5.45 15.03
C VAL A 69 12.72 5.87 14.95
N LEU A 70 13.25 6.37 16.04
CA LEU A 70 14.67 6.66 16.19
C LEU A 70 15.33 5.53 17.00
N VAL A 71 16.45 5.03 16.49
CA VAL A 71 17.24 4.02 17.21
C VAL A 71 17.89 4.69 18.41
N LYS A 72 17.64 4.14 19.59
CA LYS A 72 18.23 4.64 20.85
C LYS A 72 19.76 4.58 20.78
N GLY A 73 20.42 5.68 21.13
CA GLY A 73 21.88 5.78 21.11
C GLY A 73 22.47 6.09 19.74
N SER A 74 21.65 6.48 18.76
CA SER A 74 22.16 7.00 17.48
C SER A 74 23.03 8.23 17.70
N PRO A 75 24.23 8.30 17.11
CA PRO A 75 25.10 9.47 17.23
C PRO A 75 24.52 10.73 16.56
N ASN A 76 23.55 10.57 15.65
CA ASN A 76 22.92 11.63 14.87
C ASN A 76 21.48 11.90 15.32
N GLU A 77 21.12 11.63 16.57
CA GLU A 77 19.73 11.74 17.06
C GLU A 77 19.12 13.13 16.83
N ALA A 78 19.90 14.21 17.04
CA ALA A 78 19.42 15.57 16.88
C ALA A 78 19.05 15.89 15.43
N ASP A 79 19.86 15.46 14.48
CA ASP A 79 19.61 15.70 13.04
C ASP A 79 18.53 14.76 12.51
N ALA A 80 18.47 13.54 13.00
CA ALA A 80 17.38 12.61 12.69
C ALA A 80 16.01 13.15 13.15
N LYS A 81 15.92 13.78 14.32
CA LYS A 81 14.70 14.47 14.78
C LYS A 81 14.27 15.61 13.85
N LYS A 82 15.22 16.42 13.38
CA LYS A 82 14.93 17.49 12.41
C LYS A 82 14.44 16.91 11.08
N ALA A 83 15.11 15.89 10.56
CA ALA A 83 14.72 15.22 9.35
C ALA A 83 13.31 14.61 9.46
N LEU A 84 12.98 13.97 10.58
CA LEU A 84 11.64 13.44 10.82
C LEU A 84 10.58 14.54 10.87
N ALA A 85 10.87 15.66 11.52
CA ALA A 85 9.96 16.80 11.58
C ALA A 85 9.67 17.37 10.18
N GLU A 86 10.67 17.44 9.32
CA GLU A 86 10.53 17.86 7.92
C GLU A 86 9.74 16.85 7.11
N MET A 87 10.10 15.57 7.17
CA MET A 87 9.44 14.49 6.43
C MET A 87 7.97 14.31 6.81
N THR A 88 7.58 14.66 8.04
CA THR A 88 6.20 14.59 8.52
C THR A 88 5.47 15.93 8.50
N SER A 89 6.09 16.98 7.95
CA SER A 89 5.44 18.26 7.71
C SER A 89 4.42 18.15 6.57
N THR A 90 3.55 19.14 6.44
CA THR A 90 2.58 19.18 5.34
C THR A 90 3.27 19.19 3.98
N GLU A 91 4.37 19.92 3.87
CA GLU A 91 5.18 20.02 2.65
C GLU A 91 5.93 18.71 2.36
N GLY A 92 6.43 18.04 3.41
CA GLY A 92 7.16 16.77 3.26
C GLY A 92 6.28 15.58 2.90
N LEU A 93 4.96 15.68 3.14
CA LEU A 93 3.96 14.64 2.82
C LEU A 93 3.21 14.91 1.50
N ALA A 94 3.38 16.08 0.91
CA ALA A 94 2.76 16.45 -0.35
C ALA A 94 3.57 15.96 -1.55
#